data_b8ee3dfc8e573a85dcac2f7f7fdd5f63
#
_entry.id   b8ee3dfc8e573a85dcac2f7f7fdd5f63
#
_cell.length_a   1.000
_cell.length_b   1.000
_cell.length_c   1.000
_cell.angle_alpha   90.00
_cell.angle_beta   90.00
_cell.angle_gamma   90.00
#
_symmetry.space_group_name_H-M   'P 1'
#
loop_
_entity.id
_entity.type
_entity.pdbx_description
1 polymer ?
#
loop_
_entity_poly.entity_id
_entity_poly.type
_entity_poly.pdbx_seq_one_letter_code
_entity_poly.pdbx_strand_id
1 'polypeptide(L)'
;MFGSLQTIDTVVYFKALKCRPKIEIAMDIQKEIENISSQIIAKYKPEKIILFGSAALGKATPESDLDFLIIKKDTPYYGADRIRELSRLIDRNIAVDFLVYRPEEWEQRLKMGDPFLKLILLEGKILYG
;
A
#
# COMPACT_ATOMS: atom_id res chain seq x y z
N MET A 1 -23.35 -31.00 -2.15
CA MET A 1 -23.89 -30.20 -1.05
C MET A 1 -23.07 -28.98 -0.76
N PHE A 2 -21.81 -29.13 -0.50
CA PHE A 2 -20.93 -27.97 -0.20
C PHE A 2 -20.78 -27.00 -1.37
N GLY A 3 -20.77 -27.50 -2.60
CA GLY A 3 -20.68 -26.63 -3.77
C GLY A 3 -21.86 -25.66 -3.90
N SER A 4 -23.08 -26.14 -3.65
CA SER A 4 -24.27 -25.28 -3.69
C SER A 4 -24.25 -24.25 -2.57
N LEU A 5 -23.83 -24.66 -1.38
CA LEU A 5 -23.68 -23.75 -0.24
C LEU A 5 -22.63 -22.70 -0.51
N GLN A 6 -21.49 -23.10 -1.10
CA GLN A 6 -20.44 -22.16 -1.46
C GLN A 6 -20.92 -21.12 -2.48
N THR A 7 -21.73 -21.54 -3.46
CA THR A 7 -22.29 -20.62 -4.45
C THR A 7 -23.21 -19.60 -3.78
N ILE A 8 -24.09 -20.07 -2.89
CA ILE A 8 -24.99 -19.20 -2.13
C ILE A 8 -24.19 -18.27 -1.23
N ASP A 9 -23.18 -18.78 -0.55
CA ASP A 9 -22.32 -18.01 0.33
C ASP A 9 -21.60 -16.91 -0.43
N THR A 10 -21.16 -17.18 -1.66
CA THR A 10 -20.50 -16.18 -2.49
C THR A 10 -21.45 -15.00 -2.78
N VAL A 11 -22.70 -15.28 -3.14
CA VAL A 11 -23.69 -14.22 -3.40
C VAL A 11 -23.98 -13.43 -2.13
N VAL A 12 -24.18 -14.11 -1.01
CA VAL A 12 -24.39 -13.48 0.30
C VAL A 12 -23.17 -12.66 0.68
N TYR A 13 -21.97 -13.18 0.44
CA TYR A 13 -20.73 -12.48 0.73
C TYR A 13 -20.64 -11.15 -0.03
N PHE A 14 -20.97 -11.11 -1.32
CA PHE A 14 -20.99 -9.87 -2.09
C PHE A 14 -21.96 -8.83 -1.51
N LYS A 15 -23.15 -9.27 -1.09
CA LYS A 15 -24.10 -8.38 -0.44
C LYS A 15 -23.61 -7.90 0.92
N ALA A 16 -22.98 -8.80 1.67
CA ALA A 16 -22.45 -8.50 2.99
C ALA A 16 -21.25 -7.54 2.93
N LEU A 17 -20.46 -7.56 1.84
CA LEU A 17 -19.34 -6.63 1.68
C LEU A 17 -19.76 -5.17 1.77
N LYS A 18 -20.96 -4.84 1.29
CA LYS A 18 -21.47 -3.47 1.36
C LYS A 18 -21.90 -3.08 2.76
N CYS A 19 -22.18 -4.06 3.61
CA CYS A 19 -22.68 -3.86 4.96
C CYS A 19 -21.72 -4.35 6.03
N ARG A 20 -20.46 -4.60 5.69
CA ARG A 20 -19.47 -5.12 6.62
C ARG A 20 -19.19 -4.11 7.74
N PRO A 21 -19.02 -4.59 8.99
CA PRO A 21 -18.59 -3.74 10.07
C PRO A 21 -17.26 -3.07 9.77
N LYS A 22 -17.08 -1.84 10.24
CA LYS A 22 -15.83 -1.09 10.03
C LYS A 22 -14.61 -1.84 10.55
N ILE A 23 -14.76 -2.61 11.63
CA ILE A 23 -13.65 -3.38 12.20
C ILE A 23 -13.16 -4.49 11.25
N GLU A 24 -14.07 -5.18 10.56
CA GLU A 24 -13.69 -6.21 9.59
C GLU A 24 -12.96 -5.59 8.38
N ILE A 25 -13.44 -4.46 7.89
CA ILE A 25 -12.83 -3.73 6.78
C ILE A 25 -11.43 -3.30 7.18
N ALA A 26 -11.27 -2.75 8.39
CA ALA A 26 -9.96 -2.32 8.89
C ALA A 26 -8.99 -3.50 9.03
N MET A 27 -9.45 -4.66 9.48
CA MET A 27 -8.62 -5.86 9.60
C MET A 27 -8.19 -6.41 8.25
N ASP A 28 -9.08 -6.39 7.25
CA ASP A 28 -8.74 -6.84 5.90
C ASP A 28 -7.73 -5.91 5.24
N ILE A 29 -7.89 -4.61 5.42
CA ILE A 29 -6.96 -3.61 4.93
C ILE A 29 -5.60 -3.80 5.60
N GLN A 30 -5.57 -4.03 6.89
CA GLN A 30 -4.32 -4.26 7.62
C GLN A 30 -3.61 -5.52 7.12
N LYS A 31 -4.34 -6.61 6.88
CA LYS A 31 -3.77 -7.83 6.31
C LYS A 31 -3.17 -7.57 4.93
N GLU A 32 -3.85 -6.79 4.11
CA GLU A 32 -3.34 -6.46 2.78
C GLU A 32 -2.09 -5.57 2.87
N ILE A 33 -2.07 -4.62 3.78
CA ILE A 33 -0.88 -3.80 4.04
C ILE A 33 0.30 -4.69 4.44
N GLU A 34 0.10 -5.63 5.33
CA GLU A 34 1.13 -6.58 5.76
C GLU A 34 1.59 -7.48 4.61
N ASN A 35 0.65 -7.98 3.81
CA ASN A 35 0.95 -8.79 2.65
C ASN A 35 1.84 -8.04 1.65
N ILE A 36 1.45 -6.83 1.30
CA ILE A 36 2.18 -6.03 0.31
C ILE A 36 3.53 -5.61 0.87
N SER A 37 3.59 -5.11 2.09
CA SER A 37 4.85 -4.66 2.68
C SER A 37 5.85 -5.81 2.85
N SER A 38 5.40 -6.99 3.24
CA SER A 38 6.29 -8.15 3.37
C SER A 38 6.86 -8.59 2.03
N GLN A 39 6.05 -8.53 0.96
CA GLN A 39 6.53 -8.82 -0.39
C GLN A 39 7.55 -7.78 -0.87
N ILE A 40 7.30 -6.50 -0.60
CA ILE A 40 8.24 -5.43 -0.96
C ILE A 40 9.58 -5.66 -0.25
N ILE A 41 9.55 -5.96 1.03
CA ILE A 41 10.77 -6.23 1.81
C ILE A 41 11.54 -7.42 1.21
N ALA A 42 10.84 -8.52 0.94
CA ALA A 42 11.47 -9.75 0.48
C ALA A 42 11.97 -9.66 -0.97
N LYS A 43 11.19 -9.09 -1.86
CA LYS A 43 11.44 -9.12 -3.31
C LYS A 43 12.15 -7.88 -3.83
N TYR A 44 11.88 -6.72 -3.26
CA TYR A 44 12.41 -5.46 -3.73
C TYR A 44 13.58 -4.94 -2.88
N LYS A 45 13.66 -5.36 -1.64
CA LYS A 45 14.73 -5.02 -0.69
C LYS A 45 14.92 -3.50 -0.54
N PRO A 46 13.89 -2.77 -0.12
CA PRO A 46 13.96 -1.33 0.04
C PRO A 46 14.73 -0.94 1.29
N GLU A 47 15.09 0.33 1.40
CA GLU A 47 15.64 0.89 2.62
C GLU A 47 14.53 1.33 3.59
N LYS A 48 13.42 1.82 3.04
CA LYS A 48 12.31 2.31 3.87
C LYS A 48 10.98 2.12 3.13
N ILE A 49 9.92 1.86 3.89
CA ILE A 49 8.54 1.82 3.39
C ILE A 49 7.70 2.70 4.31
N ILE A 50 6.98 3.64 3.73
CA ILE A 50 6.04 4.51 4.45
C ILE A 50 4.66 4.35 3.84
N LEU A 51 3.67 4.01 4.67
CA LEU A 51 2.27 4.03 4.27
C LEU A 51 1.74 5.44 4.46
N PHE A 52 1.08 5.99 3.45
CA PHE A 52 0.48 7.31 3.55
C PHE A 52 -0.95 7.31 2.99
N GLY A 53 -1.57 8.48 2.91
CA GLY A 53 -2.93 8.59 2.43
C GLY A 53 -3.97 8.10 3.42
N SER A 54 -5.14 7.73 2.92
CA SER A 54 -6.29 7.36 3.75
C SER A 54 -6.03 6.17 4.66
N ALA A 55 -5.28 5.18 4.21
CA ALA A 55 -4.97 4.00 5.01
C ALA A 55 -4.11 4.35 6.23
N ALA A 56 -3.19 5.30 6.10
CA ALA A 56 -2.36 5.73 7.22
C ALA A 56 -3.16 6.47 8.27
N LEU A 57 -4.23 7.15 7.86
CA LEU A 57 -5.12 7.90 8.75
C LEU A 57 -6.26 7.05 9.32
N GLY A 58 -6.34 5.78 8.98
CA GLY A 58 -7.43 4.92 9.40
C GLY A 58 -8.76 5.24 8.72
N LYS A 59 -8.73 5.89 7.58
CA LYS A 59 -9.93 6.32 6.83
C LYS A 59 -10.14 5.53 5.54
N ALA A 60 -9.35 4.48 5.30
CA ALA A 60 -9.48 3.68 4.10
C ALA A 60 -10.81 2.94 4.05
N THR A 61 -11.40 2.88 2.86
CA THR A 61 -12.59 2.10 2.55
C THR A 61 -12.22 0.96 1.62
N PRO A 62 -13.11 -0.01 1.36
CA PRO A 62 -12.82 -1.08 0.40
C PRO A 62 -12.48 -0.59 -1.00
N GLU A 63 -12.94 0.61 -1.37
CA GLU A 63 -12.67 1.22 -2.66
C GLU A 63 -11.41 2.10 -2.66
N SER A 64 -10.80 2.32 -1.50
CA SER A 64 -9.59 3.14 -1.38
C SER A 64 -8.37 2.39 -1.89
N ASP A 65 -7.47 3.13 -2.56
CA ASP A 65 -6.16 2.61 -2.90
C ASP A 65 -5.26 2.67 -1.67
N LEU A 66 -4.31 1.75 -1.59
CA LEU A 66 -3.24 1.84 -0.60
C LEU A 66 -2.09 2.63 -1.21
N ASP A 67 -1.55 3.57 -0.46
CA ASP A 67 -0.46 4.44 -0.92
C ASP A 67 0.82 4.11 -0.17
N PHE A 68 1.83 3.64 -0.90
CA PHE A 68 3.15 3.31 -0.34
C PHE A 68 4.22 4.20 -0.93
N LEU A 69 5.03 4.78 -0.07
CA LEU A 69 6.26 5.45 -0.49
C LEU A 69 7.43 4.57 -0.10
N ILE A 70 8.29 4.31 -1.07
CA ILE A 70 9.40 3.37 -0.92
C ILE A 70 10.69 4.11 -1.23
N ILE A 71 11.68 3.95 -0.37
CA ILE A 71 13.02 4.47 -0.60
C ILE A 71 13.92 3.31 -0.95
N LYS A 72 14.52 3.37 -2.15
CA LYS A 72 15.39 2.32 -2.66
C LYS A 72 16.57 2.91 -3.38
N LYS A 73 17.75 2.43 -3.03
CA LYS A 73 19.02 2.93 -3.53
C LYS A 73 19.25 2.56 -4.99
N ASP A 74 19.10 1.28 -5.33
CA ASP A 74 19.36 0.78 -6.67
C ASP A 74 18.06 0.65 -7.46
N THR A 75 17.67 1.72 -8.15
CA THR A 75 16.42 1.77 -8.88
C THR A 75 16.60 2.58 -10.16
N PRO A 76 15.79 2.34 -11.22
CA PRO A 76 15.88 3.09 -12.47
C PRO A 76 15.79 4.60 -12.29
N TYR A 77 16.33 5.33 -13.24
CA TYR A 77 16.31 6.78 -13.19
C TYR A 77 14.90 7.36 -13.22
N TYR A 78 14.05 6.86 -14.12
CA TYR A 78 12.70 7.38 -14.29
C TYR A 78 11.72 6.75 -13.30
N GLY A 79 10.89 7.60 -12.67
CA GLY A 79 9.92 7.15 -11.68
C GLY A 79 8.92 6.12 -12.22
N ALA A 80 8.47 6.29 -13.46
CA ALA A 80 7.54 5.34 -14.09
C ALA A 80 8.16 3.94 -14.22
N ASP A 81 9.43 3.84 -14.50
CA ASP A 81 10.13 2.55 -14.62
C ASP A 81 10.27 1.89 -13.25
N ARG A 82 10.51 2.67 -12.21
CA ARG A 82 10.58 2.18 -10.82
C ARG A 82 9.26 1.57 -10.40
N ILE A 83 8.16 2.26 -10.66
CA ILE A 83 6.82 1.80 -10.33
C ILE A 83 6.48 0.52 -11.10
N ARG A 84 6.82 0.47 -12.37
CA ARG A 84 6.57 -0.70 -13.21
C ARG A 84 7.35 -1.92 -12.73
N GLU A 85 8.62 -1.73 -12.39
CA GLU A 85 9.47 -2.79 -11.86
C GLU A 85 8.89 -3.36 -10.55
N LEU A 86 8.55 -2.48 -9.63
CA LEU A 86 7.96 -2.88 -8.35
C LEU A 86 6.61 -3.56 -8.53
N SER A 87 5.74 -3.00 -9.36
CA SER A 87 4.40 -3.54 -9.59
C SER A 87 4.40 -4.96 -10.13
N ARG A 88 5.41 -5.33 -10.91
CA ARG A 88 5.56 -6.70 -11.44
C ARG A 88 5.90 -7.71 -10.36
N LEU A 89 6.53 -7.27 -9.28
CA LEU A 89 6.98 -8.14 -8.20
C LEU A 89 5.90 -8.42 -7.16
N ILE A 90 4.89 -7.57 -7.07
CA ILE A 90 3.96 -7.57 -5.95
C ILE A 90 2.61 -8.15 -6.39
N ASP A 91 2.20 -9.24 -5.72
CA ASP A 91 0.86 -9.80 -5.84
C ASP A 91 -0.05 -9.10 -4.84
N ARG A 92 -1.18 -8.60 -5.33
CA ARG A 92 -2.07 -7.80 -4.51
C ARG A 92 -3.54 -8.04 -4.86
N ASN A 93 -4.39 -7.89 -3.87
CA ASN A 93 -5.83 -8.06 -4.00
C ASN A 93 -6.60 -6.73 -3.99
N ILE A 94 -5.87 -5.62 -3.87
CA ILE A 94 -6.44 -4.27 -3.76
C ILE A 94 -5.60 -3.33 -4.61
N ALA A 95 -6.20 -2.23 -5.06
CA ALA A 95 -5.48 -1.22 -5.81
C ALA A 95 -4.42 -0.56 -4.93
N VAL A 96 -3.23 -0.39 -5.49
CA VAL A 96 -2.08 0.14 -4.77
C VAL A 96 -1.35 1.15 -5.65
N ASP A 97 -1.02 2.30 -5.05
CA ASP A 97 -0.17 3.30 -5.66
C ASP A 97 1.20 3.25 -5.00
N PHE A 98 2.24 3.17 -5.82
CA PHE A 98 3.62 3.18 -5.35
C PHE A 98 4.32 4.45 -5.78
N LEU A 99 5.04 5.07 -4.85
CA LEU A 99 6.03 6.10 -5.14
C LEU A 99 7.38 5.59 -4.71
N VAL A 100 8.37 5.69 -5.58
CA VAL A 100 9.72 5.19 -5.30
C VAL A 100 10.72 6.33 -5.45
N TYR A 101 11.44 6.63 -4.38
CA TYR A 101 12.48 7.64 -4.35
C TYR A 101 13.82 6.99 -4.05
N ARG A 102 14.88 7.55 -4.62
CA ARG A 102 16.24 7.27 -4.14
C ARG A 102 16.50 8.04 -2.85
N PRO A 103 17.38 7.56 -1.97
CA PRO A 103 17.65 8.26 -0.71
C PRO A 103 18.05 9.72 -0.89
N GLU A 104 18.89 10.01 -1.88
CA GLU A 104 19.35 11.37 -2.15
C GLU A 104 18.24 12.28 -2.67
N GLU A 105 17.32 11.75 -3.45
CA GLU A 105 16.14 12.50 -3.92
C GLU A 105 15.22 12.84 -2.76
N TRP A 106 15.00 11.87 -1.89
CA TRP A 106 14.18 12.03 -0.70
C TRP A 106 14.74 13.13 0.21
N GLU A 107 16.03 13.05 0.52
CA GLU A 107 16.70 14.03 1.37
C GLU A 107 16.69 15.42 0.76
N GLN A 108 16.98 15.53 -0.54
CA GLN A 108 17.01 16.79 -1.24
C GLN A 108 15.65 17.48 -1.24
N ARG A 109 14.58 16.71 -1.53
CA ARG A 109 13.22 17.26 -1.52
C ARG A 109 12.78 17.72 -0.14
N LEU A 110 13.17 16.99 0.90
CA LEU A 110 12.89 17.40 2.27
C LEU A 110 13.60 18.70 2.61
N LYS A 111 14.85 18.86 2.22
CA LYS A 111 15.61 20.10 2.43
C LYS A 111 14.99 21.27 1.68
N MET A 112 14.45 21.03 0.50
CA MET A 112 13.75 22.05 -0.28
C MET A 112 12.39 22.44 0.29
N GLY A 113 11.91 21.70 1.27
CA GLY A 113 10.64 21.99 1.90
C GLY A 113 9.43 21.51 1.13
N ASP A 114 9.56 20.39 0.37
CA ASP A 114 8.46 19.82 -0.39
C ASP A 114 7.25 19.58 0.52
N PRO A 115 6.11 20.24 0.28
CA PRO A 115 4.94 20.12 1.16
C PRO A 115 4.37 18.71 1.19
N PHE A 116 4.44 17.98 0.07
CA PHE A 116 3.92 16.63 -0.05
C PHE A 116 4.72 15.67 0.84
N LEU A 117 6.04 15.75 0.79
CA LEU A 117 6.89 14.90 1.62
C LEU A 117 6.77 15.24 3.10
N LYS A 118 6.60 16.52 3.43
CA LYS A 118 6.36 16.93 4.82
C LYS A 118 5.05 16.34 5.34
N LEU A 119 4.01 16.33 4.52
CA LEU A 119 2.72 15.76 4.89
C LEU A 119 2.85 14.25 5.11
N ILE A 120 3.58 13.56 4.25
CA ILE A 120 3.84 12.13 4.40
C ILE A 120 4.55 11.83 5.72
N LEU A 121 5.55 12.63 6.08
CA LEU A 121 6.25 12.44 7.35
C LEU A 121 5.35 12.69 8.56
N LEU A 122 4.44 13.66 8.44
CA LEU A 122 3.54 14.02 9.53
C LEU A 122 2.43 12.96 9.72
N GLU A 123 1.80 12.52 8.66
CA GLU A 123 0.63 11.65 8.69
C GLU A 123 0.91 10.19 8.38
N GLY A 124 2.01 9.91 7.72
CA GLY A 124 2.36 8.56 7.30
C GLY A 124 2.80 7.66 8.44
N LYS A 125 2.76 6.35 8.17
CA LYS A 125 3.25 5.32 9.10
C LYS A 125 4.46 4.65 8.48
N ILE A 126 5.56 4.61 9.23
CA ILE A 126 6.76 3.90 8.81
C ILE A 126 6.52 2.41 9.04
N LEU A 127 6.49 1.64 7.96
CA LEU A 127 6.29 0.19 8.01
C LEU A 127 7.62 -0.57 8.08
N TYR A 128 8.68 0.03 7.57
CA TYR A 128 10.00 -0.59 7.50
C TYR A 128 11.09 0.49 7.42
N GLY A 129 12.18 0.27 8.09
CA GLY A 129 13.29 1.24 8.11
C GLY A 129 13.13 2.37 9.13
#